data_931e7602b43f8d0fb90e0857b8f91746
#
_entry.id   931e7602b43f8d0fb90e0857b8f91746
#
_cell.length_a   1.000
_cell.length_b   1.000
_cell.length_c   1.000
_cell.angle_alpha   90.00
_cell.angle_beta   90.00
_cell.angle_gamma   90.00
#
_symmetry.space_group_name_H-M   'P 1'
#
loop_
_entity.id
_entity.type
_entity.pdbx_description
1 polymer ?
#
loop_
_entity_poly.entity_id
_entity_poly.type
_entity_poly.pdbx_seq_one_letter_code
_entity_poly.pdbx_strand_id
1 'polypeptide(L)'
;MLELRGVRHRYDGRVVLDLERFAVPPGALIAIVGPNGAGKSTLLRLLALLERPTEGAVLLDGRPADLALRRRVTLVEQRPVLLRGTTRQNLEFGLRVRGIRRTEVNRLVDNVAGRLGITPLLDRRRHELSDGEVQRIAVARALAVEPDVLLLDEPASSADRAAAQSLYHALAEERARRPLAVCLASHQLEDAYRWADDVRALADGRLSPVTPENLFRVELPAGAPGDLKHVRVGNVEIAALTDKSGPAILAVPPTDILVSREPLTSSARNVFCGRVTRLVHQRGGAVHVTADVGVELVAVVTEDAARDLGLTPGSPVAFAFKASAVRVF
;
A
#
# COMPACT_ATOMS: atom_id res chain seq x y z
N MET A 1 -13.12 8.67 10.40
CA MET A 1 -12.28 7.45 10.43
C MET A 1 -13.11 6.27 9.97
N LEU A 2 -12.70 5.57 8.92
CA LEU A 2 -13.33 4.32 8.46
C LEU A 2 -12.60 3.14 9.11
N GLU A 3 -13.34 2.19 9.68
CA GLU A 3 -12.76 1.11 10.49
C GLU A 3 -13.51 -0.22 10.30
N LEU A 4 -12.76 -1.32 10.20
CA LEU A 4 -13.24 -2.70 10.41
C LEU A 4 -12.92 -3.12 11.84
N ARG A 5 -13.88 -3.73 12.53
CA ARG A 5 -13.68 -4.19 13.92
C ARG A 5 -14.21 -5.62 14.09
N GLY A 6 -13.33 -6.53 14.51
CA GLY A 6 -13.62 -7.94 14.74
C GLY A 6 -14.19 -8.64 13.50
N VAL A 7 -13.70 -8.24 12.29
CA VAL A 7 -14.26 -8.70 11.03
C VAL A 7 -13.74 -10.07 10.67
N ARG A 8 -14.67 -11.01 10.50
CA ARG A 8 -14.44 -12.29 9.82
C ARG A 8 -15.38 -12.38 8.63
N HIS A 9 -14.82 -12.66 7.45
CA HIS A 9 -15.59 -12.78 6.22
C HIS A 9 -15.30 -14.09 5.51
N ARG A 10 -16.37 -14.72 5.00
CA ARG A 10 -16.32 -16.02 4.35
C ARG A 10 -16.99 -15.97 2.99
N TYR A 11 -16.38 -16.68 2.02
CA TYR A 11 -17.03 -17.09 0.78
C TYR A 11 -17.15 -18.62 0.77
N ASP A 12 -18.33 -19.14 0.55
CA ASP A 12 -18.59 -20.59 0.48
C ASP A 12 -17.99 -21.36 1.68
N GLY A 13 -18.13 -20.81 2.89
CA GLY A 13 -17.62 -21.39 4.13
C GLY A 13 -16.11 -21.16 4.39
N ARG A 14 -15.33 -20.78 3.37
CA ARG A 14 -13.90 -20.49 3.52
C ARG A 14 -13.66 -19.08 4.06
N VAL A 15 -12.89 -18.97 5.12
CA VAL A 15 -12.48 -17.67 5.66
C VAL A 15 -11.50 -16.99 4.69
N VAL A 16 -11.86 -15.81 4.22
CA VAL A 16 -11.05 -14.96 3.32
C VAL A 16 -10.43 -13.79 4.06
N LEU A 17 -11.09 -13.29 5.10
CA LEU A 17 -10.56 -12.25 5.98
C LEU A 17 -10.85 -12.60 7.46
N ASP A 18 -9.87 -12.32 8.32
CA ASP A 18 -9.93 -12.49 9.77
C ASP A 18 -9.09 -11.35 10.40
N LEU A 19 -9.76 -10.22 10.67
CA LEU A 19 -9.14 -8.98 11.09
C LEU A 19 -9.71 -8.52 12.43
N GLU A 20 -8.88 -8.45 13.44
CA GLU A 20 -9.27 -7.87 14.72
C GLU A 20 -9.62 -6.38 14.57
N ARG A 21 -8.75 -5.65 13.87
CA ARG A 21 -8.93 -4.24 13.60
C ARG A 21 -8.17 -3.79 12.36
N PHE A 22 -8.84 -2.98 11.53
CA PHE A 22 -8.19 -2.23 10.46
C PHE A 22 -8.83 -0.84 10.37
N ALA A 23 -8.03 0.22 10.31
CA ALA A 23 -8.53 1.59 10.29
C ALA A 23 -7.84 2.44 9.23
N VAL A 24 -8.63 3.32 8.59
CA VAL A 24 -8.17 4.35 7.67
C VAL A 24 -8.48 5.71 8.31
N PRO A 25 -7.49 6.38 8.91
CA PRO A 25 -7.66 7.69 9.52
C PRO A 25 -8.03 8.77 8.50
N PRO A 26 -8.74 9.82 8.91
CA PRO A 26 -8.98 10.98 8.05
C PRO A 26 -7.65 11.58 7.56
N GLY A 27 -7.60 11.93 6.29
CA GLY A 27 -6.42 12.53 5.66
C GLY A 27 -5.24 11.57 5.44
N ALA A 28 -5.27 10.34 5.95
CA ALA A 28 -4.18 9.37 5.76
C ALA A 28 -4.31 8.62 4.43
N LEU A 29 -3.16 8.24 3.87
CA LEU A 29 -3.06 7.28 2.78
C LEU A 29 -2.46 5.98 3.32
N ILE A 30 -3.27 4.93 3.37
CA ILE A 30 -2.87 3.59 3.81
C ILE A 30 -2.73 2.69 2.59
N ALA A 31 -1.57 2.06 2.41
CA ALA A 31 -1.40 1.03 1.40
C ALA A 31 -1.53 -0.37 2.01
N ILE A 32 -2.30 -1.22 1.34
CA ILE A 32 -2.40 -2.64 1.65
C ILE A 32 -1.64 -3.39 0.58
N VAL A 33 -0.62 -4.12 1.00
CA VAL A 33 0.22 -4.92 0.11
C VAL A 33 0.08 -6.41 0.46
N GLY A 34 0.37 -7.26 -0.51
CA GLY A 34 0.31 -8.73 -0.30
C GLY A 34 0.09 -9.48 -1.60
N PRO A 35 0.25 -10.81 -1.59
CA PRO A 35 0.11 -11.63 -2.78
C PRO A 35 -1.33 -11.63 -3.33
N ASN A 36 -1.48 -12.13 -4.56
CA ASN A 36 -2.80 -12.37 -5.13
C ASN A 36 -3.56 -13.39 -4.27
N GLY A 37 -4.86 -13.13 -4.06
CA GLY A 37 -5.69 -13.97 -3.19
C GLY A 37 -5.56 -13.70 -1.68
N ALA A 38 -4.71 -12.78 -1.24
CA ALA A 38 -4.57 -12.42 0.19
C ALA A 38 -5.81 -11.78 0.83
N GLY A 39 -6.81 -11.38 0.03
CA GLY A 39 -8.05 -10.75 0.52
C GLY A 39 -8.10 -9.23 0.36
N LYS A 40 -7.14 -8.60 -0.35
CA LYS A 40 -7.05 -7.14 -0.52
C LYS A 40 -8.34 -6.54 -1.10
N SER A 41 -8.81 -7.06 -2.23
CA SER A 41 -10.05 -6.57 -2.88
C SER A 41 -11.29 -6.81 -2.01
N THR A 42 -11.35 -7.94 -1.29
CA THR A 42 -12.43 -8.24 -0.33
C THR A 42 -12.44 -7.21 0.80
N LEU A 43 -11.26 -6.88 1.34
CA LEU A 43 -11.13 -5.86 2.38
C LEU A 43 -11.63 -4.50 1.87
N LEU A 44 -11.25 -4.09 0.65
CA LEU A 44 -11.75 -2.84 0.06
C LEU A 44 -13.27 -2.85 -0.18
N ARG A 45 -13.85 -3.98 -0.61
CA ARG A 45 -15.31 -4.12 -0.81
C ARG A 45 -16.09 -4.02 0.50
N LEU A 46 -15.58 -4.61 1.58
CA LEU A 46 -16.15 -4.45 2.91
C LEU A 46 -16.09 -2.99 3.39
N LEU A 47 -14.94 -2.34 3.24
CA LEU A 47 -14.77 -0.92 3.55
C LEU A 47 -15.70 -0.03 2.70
N ALA A 48 -15.93 -0.38 1.43
CA ALA A 48 -16.84 0.31 0.53
C ALA A 48 -18.33 0.03 0.84
N LEU A 49 -18.63 -0.83 1.80
CA LEU A 49 -19.99 -1.27 2.13
C LEU A 49 -20.70 -1.91 0.92
N LEU A 50 -19.94 -2.49 -0.01
CA LEU A 50 -20.48 -3.29 -1.11
C LEU A 50 -20.85 -4.68 -0.65
N GLU A 51 -20.16 -5.19 0.36
CA GLU A 51 -20.40 -6.46 1.01
C GLU A 51 -20.55 -6.25 2.52
N ARG A 52 -21.28 -7.15 3.17
CA ARG A 52 -21.40 -7.17 4.64
C ARG A 52 -20.46 -8.23 5.18
N PRO A 53 -19.68 -7.94 6.24
CA PRO A 53 -18.86 -8.97 6.86
C PRO A 53 -19.73 -10.08 7.42
N THR A 54 -19.24 -11.33 7.45
CA THR A 54 -19.95 -12.46 8.05
C THR A 54 -20.07 -12.28 9.57
N GLU A 55 -19.03 -11.75 10.18
CA GLU A 55 -18.94 -11.42 11.62
C GLU A 55 -18.25 -10.08 11.76
N GLY A 56 -18.52 -9.34 12.86
CA GLY A 56 -17.94 -8.03 13.12
C GLY A 56 -18.69 -6.88 12.44
N ALA A 57 -18.05 -5.73 12.34
CA ALA A 57 -18.70 -4.51 11.84
C ALA A 57 -17.76 -3.60 11.06
N VAL A 58 -18.35 -2.86 10.10
CA VAL A 58 -17.74 -1.70 9.46
C VAL A 58 -18.27 -0.45 10.15
N LEU A 59 -17.36 0.40 10.60
CA LEU A 59 -17.69 1.63 11.31
C LEU A 59 -17.17 2.83 10.51
N LEU A 60 -17.97 3.90 10.43
CA LEU A 60 -17.54 5.20 9.96
C LEU A 60 -17.78 6.22 11.07
N ASP A 61 -16.72 6.88 11.51
CA ASP A 61 -16.73 7.82 12.64
C ASP A 61 -17.31 7.21 13.94
N GLY A 62 -16.97 5.92 14.18
CA GLY A 62 -17.40 5.16 15.36
C GLY A 62 -18.85 4.65 15.32
N ARG A 63 -19.58 4.90 14.23
CA ARG A 63 -20.98 4.45 14.05
C ARG A 63 -21.02 3.29 13.04
N PRO A 64 -21.88 2.29 13.23
CA PRO A 64 -22.12 1.28 12.22
C PRO A 64 -22.46 1.93 10.89
N ALA A 65 -21.74 1.52 9.86
CA ALA A 65 -21.91 2.10 8.54
C ALA A 65 -23.23 1.64 7.91
N ASP A 66 -24.02 2.59 7.47
CA ASP A 66 -25.30 2.41 6.79
C ASP A 66 -25.28 2.93 5.34
N LEU A 67 -26.39 2.85 4.64
CA LEU A 67 -26.53 3.33 3.26
C LEU A 67 -26.31 4.85 3.12
N ALA A 68 -26.61 5.64 4.15
CA ALA A 68 -26.38 7.08 4.12
C ALA A 68 -24.88 7.38 4.20
N LEU A 69 -24.15 6.66 5.06
CA LEU A 69 -22.72 6.77 5.21
C LEU A 69 -21.94 6.22 3.98
N ARG A 70 -22.53 5.25 3.24
CA ARG A 70 -21.95 4.74 2.01
C ARG A 70 -21.66 5.83 0.97
N ARG A 71 -22.47 6.91 0.92
CA ARG A 71 -22.22 8.03 0.00
C ARG A 71 -20.92 8.78 0.26
N ARG A 72 -20.33 8.60 1.45
CA ARG A 72 -19.05 9.22 1.86
C ARG A 72 -17.84 8.39 1.44
N VAL A 73 -18.04 7.14 1.00
CA VAL A 73 -16.98 6.22 0.61
C VAL A 73 -17.13 5.88 -0.88
N THR A 74 -16.03 5.91 -1.63
CA THR A 74 -16.02 5.53 -3.05
C THR A 74 -14.91 4.53 -3.31
N LEU A 75 -15.21 3.47 -4.06
CA LEU A 75 -14.26 2.46 -4.51
C LEU A 75 -14.02 2.59 -6.01
N VAL A 76 -12.76 2.53 -6.41
CA VAL A 76 -12.33 2.29 -7.79
C VAL A 76 -11.73 0.89 -7.85
N GLU A 77 -12.37 0.02 -8.61
CA GLU A 77 -11.92 -1.36 -8.78
C GLU A 77 -10.73 -1.44 -9.74
N GLN A 78 -9.97 -2.54 -9.69
CA GLN A 78 -8.81 -2.81 -10.54
C GLN A 78 -9.13 -2.70 -12.04
N ARG A 79 -10.32 -3.16 -12.47
CA ARG A 79 -10.83 -3.05 -13.84
C ARG A 79 -12.09 -2.20 -13.86
N PRO A 80 -11.95 -0.87 -13.85
CA PRO A 80 -13.11 -0.01 -13.76
C PRO A 80 -13.92 -0.03 -15.05
N VAL A 81 -15.23 -0.08 -14.89
CA VAL A 81 -16.18 0.01 -15.99
C VAL A 81 -16.66 1.45 -16.15
N LEU A 82 -16.51 1.99 -17.37
CA LEU A 82 -17.13 3.26 -17.75
C LEU A 82 -18.56 3.00 -18.25
N LEU A 83 -19.47 3.89 -17.90
CA LEU A 83 -20.83 3.90 -18.41
C LEU A 83 -20.85 4.28 -19.91
N ARG A 84 -21.89 3.86 -20.59
CA ARG A 84 -22.12 4.29 -21.99
C ARG A 84 -22.20 5.82 -22.05
N GLY A 85 -21.45 6.41 -23.01
CA GLY A 85 -21.38 7.87 -23.18
C GLY A 85 -19.95 8.39 -23.18
N THR A 86 -19.82 9.70 -23.08
CA THR A 86 -18.52 10.38 -23.05
C THR A 86 -17.88 10.32 -21.65
N THR A 87 -16.60 10.65 -21.56
CA THR A 87 -15.90 10.83 -20.29
C THR A 87 -16.59 11.85 -19.41
N ARG A 88 -17.00 13.01 -19.94
CA ARG A 88 -17.77 14.04 -19.23
C ARG A 88 -19.01 13.45 -18.59
N GLN A 89 -19.82 12.70 -19.35
CA GLN A 89 -21.05 12.07 -18.85
C GLN A 89 -20.76 11.06 -17.71
N ASN A 90 -19.63 10.36 -17.78
CA ASN A 90 -19.18 9.47 -16.71
C ASN A 90 -18.88 10.22 -15.41
N LEU A 91 -18.20 11.37 -15.47
CA LEU A 91 -17.90 12.19 -14.30
C LEU A 91 -19.16 12.82 -13.73
N GLU A 92 -20.09 13.29 -14.58
CA GLU A 92 -21.36 13.90 -14.19
C GLU A 92 -22.31 12.93 -13.50
N PHE A 93 -22.26 11.65 -13.83
CA PHE A 93 -23.23 10.66 -13.40
C PHE A 93 -23.44 10.63 -11.88
N GLY A 94 -22.34 10.49 -11.13
CA GLY A 94 -22.42 10.43 -9.67
C GLY A 94 -22.97 11.72 -9.03
N LEU A 95 -22.61 12.87 -9.60
CA LEU A 95 -23.07 14.18 -9.16
C LEU A 95 -24.57 14.36 -9.42
N ARG A 96 -25.04 13.95 -10.59
CA ARG A 96 -26.48 14.00 -10.96
C ARG A 96 -27.33 13.09 -10.08
N VAL A 97 -26.86 11.87 -9.81
CA VAL A 97 -27.56 10.92 -8.90
C VAL A 97 -27.66 11.48 -7.48
N ARG A 98 -26.71 12.33 -7.08
CA ARG A 98 -26.73 13.04 -5.78
C ARG A 98 -27.61 14.31 -5.79
N GLY A 99 -28.22 14.67 -6.92
CA GLY A 99 -29.09 15.84 -7.06
C GLY A 99 -28.34 17.18 -7.12
N ILE A 100 -27.04 17.16 -7.48
CA ILE A 100 -26.25 18.39 -7.60
C ILE A 100 -26.76 19.23 -8.79
N ARG A 101 -26.84 20.53 -8.62
CA ARG A 101 -27.31 21.48 -9.64
C ARG A 101 -26.36 21.47 -10.86
N ARG A 102 -26.91 21.61 -12.07
CA ARG A 102 -26.14 21.50 -13.33
C ARG A 102 -24.94 22.47 -13.42
N THR A 103 -25.08 23.69 -12.94
CA THR A 103 -24.00 24.67 -12.90
C THR A 103 -22.83 24.20 -12.04
N GLU A 104 -23.11 23.62 -10.89
CA GLU A 104 -22.14 23.07 -9.97
C GLU A 104 -21.53 21.77 -10.50
N VAL A 105 -22.32 20.92 -11.17
CA VAL A 105 -21.83 19.71 -11.86
C VAL A 105 -20.73 20.08 -12.86
N ASN A 106 -20.96 21.07 -13.73
CA ASN A 106 -19.98 21.50 -14.71
C ASN A 106 -18.68 21.98 -14.02
N ARG A 107 -18.80 22.82 -12.98
CA ARG A 107 -17.65 23.32 -12.22
C ARG A 107 -16.83 22.19 -11.60
N LEU A 108 -17.48 21.22 -10.98
CA LEU A 108 -16.81 20.08 -10.33
C LEU A 108 -16.13 19.17 -11.36
N VAL A 109 -16.79 18.91 -12.49
CA VAL A 109 -16.23 18.09 -13.58
C VAL A 109 -14.99 18.76 -14.18
N ASP A 110 -15.09 20.06 -14.54
CA ASP A 110 -13.97 20.76 -15.16
C ASP A 110 -12.78 20.88 -14.20
N ASN A 111 -13.05 21.08 -12.91
CA ASN A 111 -12.02 21.15 -11.87
C ASN A 111 -11.30 19.81 -11.71
N VAL A 112 -12.02 18.70 -11.55
CA VAL A 112 -11.38 17.38 -11.39
C VAL A 112 -10.67 16.94 -12.66
N ALA A 113 -11.23 17.26 -13.84
CA ALA A 113 -10.62 16.95 -15.12
C ALA A 113 -9.29 17.69 -15.33
N GLY A 114 -9.22 18.96 -14.93
CA GLY A 114 -7.99 19.75 -14.96
C GLY A 114 -6.90 19.16 -14.07
N ARG A 115 -7.24 18.83 -12.83
CA ARG A 115 -6.28 18.26 -11.84
C ARG A 115 -5.71 16.92 -12.24
N LEU A 116 -6.52 16.06 -12.86
CA LEU A 116 -6.09 14.73 -13.30
C LEU A 116 -5.57 14.71 -14.74
N GLY A 117 -5.46 15.88 -15.40
CA GLY A 117 -4.95 16.00 -16.77
C GLY A 117 -5.80 15.28 -17.81
N ILE A 118 -7.12 15.12 -17.58
CA ILE A 118 -8.04 14.42 -18.47
C ILE A 118 -8.96 15.36 -19.25
N THR A 119 -8.75 16.68 -19.17
CA THR A 119 -9.53 17.67 -19.93
C THR A 119 -9.60 17.34 -21.44
N PRO A 120 -8.51 16.92 -22.12
CA PRO A 120 -8.57 16.56 -23.54
C PRO A 120 -9.38 15.29 -23.82
N LEU A 121 -9.72 14.52 -22.80
CA LEU A 121 -10.44 13.25 -22.92
C LEU A 121 -11.94 13.40 -22.66
N LEU A 122 -12.44 14.58 -22.27
CA LEU A 122 -13.82 14.76 -21.80
C LEU A 122 -14.87 14.35 -22.82
N ASP A 123 -14.62 14.55 -24.11
CA ASP A 123 -15.56 14.21 -25.17
C ASP A 123 -15.36 12.80 -25.73
N ARG A 124 -14.28 12.10 -25.35
CA ARG A 124 -13.99 10.74 -25.80
C ARG A 124 -14.90 9.71 -25.14
N ARG A 125 -15.14 8.63 -25.89
CA ARG A 125 -15.88 7.45 -25.45
C ARG A 125 -14.92 6.31 -25.08
N ARG A 126 -15.39 5.29 -24.35
CA ARG A 126 -14.57 4.16 -23.87
C ARG A 126 -13.67 3.53 -24.94
N HIS A 127 -14.19 3.34 -26.16
CA HIS A 127 -13.45 2.69 -27.26
C HIS A 127 -12.32 3.54 -27.85
N GLU A 128 -12.25 4.82 -27.50
CA GLU A 128 -11.21 5.77 -27.90
C GLU A 128 -10.15 5.97 -26.83
N LEU A 129 -10.24 5.22 -25.72
CA LEU A 129 -9.42 5.39 -24.52
C LEU A 129 -8.55 4.14 -24.29
N SER A 130 -7.29 4.36 -23.94
CA SER A 130 -6.41 3.33 -23.38
C SER A 130 -6.86 2.88 -22.00
N ASP A 131 -6.40 1.73 -21.52
CA ASP A 131 -6.76 1.24 -20.20
C ASP A 131 -6.22 2.14 -19.06
N GLY A 132 -5.04 2.75 -19.23
CA GLY A 132 -4.51 3.75 -18.30
C GLY A 132 -5.35 5.03 -18.25
N GLU A 133 -5.87 5.51 -19.40
CA GLU A 133 -6.81 6.64 -19.44
C GLU A 133 -8.14 6.29 -18.78
N VAL A 134 -8.66 5.09 -18.99
CA VAL A 134 -9.88 4.60 -18.30
C VAL A 134 -9.69 4.56 -16.80
N GLN A 135 -8.54 4.09 -16.33
CA GLN A 135 -8.23 4.08 -14.89
C GLN A 135 -8.22 5.50 -14.31
N ARG A 136 -7.56 6.43 -14.99
CA ARG A 136 -7.50 7.84 -14.57
C ARG A 136 -8.87 8.50 -14.55
N ILE A 137 -9.71 8.22 -15.55
CA ILE A 137 -11.10 8.69 -15.63
C ILE A 137 -11.94 8.10 -14.50
N ALA A 138 -11.75 6.83 -14.15
CA ALA A 138 -12.45 6.20 -13.03
C ALA A 138 -12.10 6.84 -11.69
N VAL A 139 -10.83 7.18 -11.48
CA VAL A 139 -10.40 7.95 -10.29
C VAL A 139 -10.99 9.36 -10.31
N ALA A 140 -10.99 10.03 -11.47
CA ALA A 140 -11.63 11.34 -11.61
C ALA A 140 -13.13 11.29 -11.29
N ARG A 141 -13.85 10.27 -11.79
CA ARG A 141 -15.25 10.04 -11.47
C ARG A 141 -15.48 9.83 -9.97
N ALA A 142 -14.58 9.10 -9.32
CA ALA A 142 -14.63 8.87 -7.88
C ALA A 142 -14.39 10.16 -7.08
N LEU A 143 -13.42 10.98 -7.49
CA LEU A 143 -13.09 12.25 -6.83
C LEU A 143 -14.10 13.35 -7.10
N ALA A 144 -14.79 13.34 -8.26
CA ALA A 144 -15.79 14.33 -8.62
C ALA A 144 -16.93 14.45 -7.59
N VAL A 145 -17.28 13.35 -6.93
CA VAL A 145 -18.31 13.32 -5.89
C VAL A 145 -17.80 13.73 -4.50
N GLU A 146 -16.56 14.15 -4.39
CA GLU A 146 -15.90 14.62 -3.15
C GLU A 146 -16.09 13.65 -1.97
N PRO A 147 -15.69 12.37 -2.09
CA PRO A 147 -15.86 11.40 -1.01
C PRO A 147 -14.94 11.73 0.17
N ASP A 148 -15.32 11.36 1.40
CA ASP A 148 -14.43 11.45 2.56
C ASP A 148 -13.36 10.35 2.55
N VAL A 149 -13.70 9.20 1.95
CA VAL A 149 -12.80 8.05 1.82
C VAL A 149 -12.77 7.56 0.38
N LEU A 150 -11.59 7.48 -0.18
CA LEU A 150 -11.32 6.90 -1.51
C LEU A 150 -10.60 5.57 -1.35
N LEU A 151 -11.19 4.52 -1.89
CA LEU A 151 -10.64 3.17 -1.91
C LEU A 151 -10.20 2.86 -3.34
N LEU A 152 -8.98 2.36 -3.50
CA LEU A 152 -8.38 2.10 -4.80
C LEU A 152 -7.84 0.67 -4.85
N ASP A 153 -8.35 -0.14 -5.77
CA ASP A 153 -7.85 -1.50 -6.00
C ASP A 153 -6.90 -1.48 -7.19
N GLU A 154 -5.61 -1.59 -6.93
CA GLU A 154 -4.51 -1.61 -7.90
C GLU A 154 -4.57 -0.46 -8.95
N PRO A 155 -4.63 0.81 -8.52
CA PRO A 155 -4.96 1.94 -9.40
C PRO A 155 -3.92 2.24 -10.48
N ALA A 156 -2.70 1.69 -10.36
CA ALA A 156 -1.61 1.91 -11.29
C ALA A 156 -1.20 0.64 -12.07
N SER A 157 -1.93 -0.48 -11.91
CA SER A 157 -1.53 -1.78 -12.50
C SER A 157 -1.48 -1.80 -14.03
N SER A 158 -2.26 -0.95 -14.70
CA SER A 158 -2.33 -0.84 -16.17
C SER A 158 -1.70 0.44 -16.71
N ALA A 159 -1.07 1.25 -15.84
CA ALA A 159 -0.47 2.52 -16.20
C ALA A 159 1.04 2.36 -16.44
N ASP A 160 1.60 3.14 -17.36
CA ASP A 160 3.04 3.33 -17.39
C ASP A 160 3.51 4.11 -16.16
N ARG A 161 4.82 4.14 -15.94
CA ARG A 161 5.42 4.77 -14.75
C ARG A 161 5.06 6.26 -14.63
N ALA A 162 5.01 6.99 -15.74
CA ALA A 162 4.70 8.42 -15.73
C ALA A 162 3.22 8.66 -15.38
N ALA A 163 2.32 7.86 -15.94
CA ALA A 163 0.90 7.92 -15.62
C ALA A 163 0.59 7.53 -14.17
N ALA A 164 1.28 6.51 -13.64
CA ALA A 164 1.19 6.12 -12.23
C ALA A 164 1.64 7.26 -11.31
N GLN A 165 2.80 7.86 -11.57
CA GLN A 165 3.30 9.00 -10.80
C GLN A 165 2.33 10.20 -10.84
N SER A 166 1.81 10.54 -12.03
CA SER A 166 0.82 11.62 -12.18
C SER A 166 -0.44 11.37 -11.34
N LEU A 167 -0.92 10.12 -11.29
CA LEU A 167 -2.07 9.75 -10.45
C LEU A 167 -1.78 9.95 -8.96
N TYR A 168 -0.64 9.47 -8.48
CA TYR A 168 -0.29 9.62 -7.06
C TYR A 168 -0.04 11.07 -6.67
N HIS A 169 0.57 11.90 -7.54
CA HIS A 169 0.70 13.34 -7.32
C HIS A 169 -0.67 13.99 -7.18
N ALA A 170 -1.61 13.70 -8.08
CA ALA A 170 -2.96 14.24 -8.00
C ALA A 170 -3.69 13.84 -6.71
N LEU A 171 -3.48 12.61 -6.23
CA LEU A 171 -4.00 12.15 -4.93
C LEU A 171 -3.35 12.90 -3.76
N ALA A 172 -2.05 13.15 -3.80
CA ALA A 172 -1.34 13.93 -2.78
C ALA A 172 -1.85 15.37 -2.71
N GLU A 173 -2.04 16.02 -3.87
CA GLU A 173 -2.62 17.36 -3.97
C GLU A 173 -4.06 17.40 -3.42
N GLU A 174 -4.87 16.40 -3.72
CA GLU A 174 -6.24 16.32 -3.21
C GLU A 174 -6.27 16.18 -1.68
N ARG A 175 -5.38 15.37 -1.10
CA ARG A 175 -5.22 15.22 0.35
C ARG A 175 -4.72 16.49 1.03
N ALA A 176 -3.87 17.27 0.36
CA ALA A 176 -3.41 18.57 0.86
C ALA A 176 -4.53 19.61 0.92
N ARG A 177 -5.57 19.48 0.08
CA ARG A 177 -6.71 20.41 0.01
C ARG A 177 -7.83 20.10 1.00
N ARG A 178 -8.02 18.84 1.33
CA ARG A 178 -9.09 18.38 2.22
C ARG A 178 -8.68 17.07 2.91
N PRO A 179 -9.27 16.73 4.06
CA PRO A 179 -8.91 15.53 4.81
C PRO A 179 -9.43 14.24 4.14
N LEU A 180 -9.08 14.05 2.85
CA LEU A 180 -9.40 12.82 2.11
C LEU A 180 -8.60 11.66 2.68
N ALA A 181 -9.29 10.67 3.23
CA ALA A 181 -8.70 9.38 3.57
C ALA A 181 -8.57 8.52 2.31
N VAL A 182 -7.42 7.89 2.10
CA VAL A 182 -7.19 7.00 0.96
C VAL A 182 -6.72 5.64 1.47
N CYS A 183 -7.33 4.58 0.97
CA CYS A 183 -6.84 3.23 1.17
C CYS A 183 -6.63 2.58 -0.20
N LEU A 184 -5.40 2.20 -0.50
CA LEU A 184 -5.08 1.54 -1.77
C LEU A 184 -4.57 0.12 -1.54
N ALA A 185 -5.02 -0.81 -2.38
CA ALA A 185 -4.40 -2.12 -2.51
C ALA A 185 -3.39 -2.07 -3.66
N SER A 186 -2.19 -2.58 -3.43
CA SER A 186 -1.15 -2.67 -4.45
C SER A 186 -0.30 -3.92 -4.26
N HIS A 187 0.16 -4.48 -5.36
CA HIS A 187 1.24 -5.47 -5.34
C HIS A 187 2.61 -4.82 -5.65
N GLN A 188 2.63 -3.54 -6.01
CA GLN A 188 3.82 -2.75 -6.29
C GLN A 188 4.27 -2.07 -4.99
N LEU A 189 5.27 -2.65 -4.34
CA LEU A 189 5.79 -2.15 -3.06
C LEU A 189 6.43 -0.76 -3.21
N GLU A 190 7.09 -0.49 -4.35
CA GLU A 190 7.73 0.81 -4.61
C GLU A 190 6.74 1.97 -4.46
N ASP A 191 5.59 1.87 -5.13
CA ASP A 191 4.57 2.92 -5.08
C ASP A 191 3.95 3.02 -3.69
N ALA A 192 3.67 1.87 -3.06
CA ALA A 192 3.11 1.84 -1.71
C ALA A 192 4.03 2.58 -0.71
N TYR A 193 5.34 2.30 -0.76
CA TYR A 193 6.29 2.93 0.16
C TYR A 193 6.57 4.40 -0.13
N ARG A 194 6.53 4.79 -1.41
CA ARG A 194 6.78 6.18 -1.81
C ARG A 194 5.64 7.11 -1.40
N TRP A 195 4.40 6.64 -1.53
CA TRP A 195 3.23 7.51 -1.46
C TRP A 195 2.37 7.33 -0.20
N ALA A 196 2.41 6.16 0.44
CA ALA A 196 1.61 5.92 1.62
C ALA A 196 2.26 6.45 2.91
N ASP A 197 1.40 6.89 3.83
CA ASP A 197 1.81 7.26 5.19
C ASP A 197 2.08 6.00 6.03
N ASP A 198 1.34 4.91 5.73
CA ASP A 198 1.48 3.63 6.41
C ASP A 198 1.23 2.49 5.41
N VAL A 199 2.02 1.42 5.51
CA VAL A 199 1.93 0.24 4.64
C VAL A 199 1.63 -0.98 5.49
N ARG A 200 0.52 -1.66 5.17
CA ARG A 200 0.06 -2.86 5.86
C ARG A 200 0.16 -4.08 4.96
N ALA A 201 0.85 -5.11 5.42
CA ALA A 201 0.87 -6.39 4.72
C ALA A 201 -0.36 -7.22 5.06
N LEU A 202 -1.01 -7.76 4.04
CA LEU A 202 -2.10 -8.71 4.16
C LEU A 202 -1.65 -10.07 3.59
N ALA A 203 -1.72 -11.11 4.40
CA ALA A 203 -1.41 -12.48 4.01
C ALA A 203 -2.47 -13.42 4.60
N ASP A 204 -2.97 -14.36 3.81
CA ASP A 204 -3.99 -15.35 4.22
C ASP A 204 -5.18 -14.73 4.99
N GLY A 205 -5.63 -13.57 4.53
CA GLY A 205 -6.76 -12.84 5.12
C GLY A 205 -6.46 -12.15 6.45
N ARG A 206 -5.21 -12.06 6.88
CA ARG A 206 -4.79 -11.44 8.13
C ARG A 206 -3.75 -10.35 7.90
N LEU A 207 -3.78 -9.32 8.74
CA LEU A 207 -2.69 -8.35 8.74
C LEU A 207 -1.43 -9.01 9.32
N SER A 208 -0.33 -8.85 8.60
CA SER A 208 0.98 -9.23 9.11
C SER A 208 1.37 -8.30 10.25
N PRO A 209 1.88 -8.83 11.38
CA PRO A 209 2.40 -8.02 12.46
C PRO A 209 3.75 -7.34 12.12
N VAL A 210 4.33 -7.67 10.97
CA VAL A 210 5.60 -7.12 10.49
C VAL A 210 5.40 -6.49 9.12
N THR A 211 6.17 -5.45 8.85
CA THR A 211 6.19 -4.81 7.52
C THR A 211 6.69 -5.80 6.48
N PRO A 212 6.24 -5.69 5.21
CA PRO A 212 6.69 -6.59 4.13
C PRO A 212 8.19 -6.54 3.87
N GLU A 213 8.82 -5.42 4.14
CA GLU A 213 10.25 -5.16 3.97
C GLU A 213 10.77 -4.29 5.12
N ASN A 214 12.09 -4.36 5.36
CA ASN A 214 12.78 -3.42 6.24
C ASN A 214 12.99 -2.11 5.49
N LEU A 215 12.39 -1.02 5.96
CA LEU A 215 12.32 0.25 5.25
C LEU A 215 13.04 1.36 6.00
N PHE A 216 13.84 2.11 5.26
CA PHE A 216 14.59 3.23 5.81
C PHE A 216 14.52 4.44 4.87
N ARG A 217 14.07 5.57 5.37
CA ARG A 217 14.15 6.85 4.66
C ARG A 217 15.54 7.43 4.89
N VAL A 218 16.25 7.72 3.80
CA VAL A 218 17.65 8.13 3.84
C VAL A 218 17.94 9.23 2.82
N GLU A 219 19.07 9.90 3.01
CA GLU A 219 19.69 10.77 2.00
C GLU A 219 20.88 10.03 1.41
N LEU A 220 20.81 9.69 0.12
CA LEU A 220 21.87 8.99 -0.59
C LEU A 220 22.98 9.95 -1.01
N PRO A 221 24.26 9.62 -0.79
CA PRO A 221 25.36 10.45 -1.25
C PRO A 221 25.41 10.52 -2.78
N ALA A 222 25.95 11.61 -3.31
CA ALA A 222 26.32 11.70 -4.72
C ALA A 222 27.41 10.67 -5.03
N GLY A 223 27.43 10.13 -6.26
CA GLY A 223 28.41 9.15 -6.71
C GLY A 223 28.14 8.77 -8.16
N ALA A 224 29.03 7.99 -8.77
CA ALA A 224 28.85 7.51 -10.12
C ALA A 224 27.75 6.43 -10.18
N PRO A 225 27.12 6.23 -11.36
CA PRO A 225 26.18 5.14 -11.56
C PRO A 225 26.81 3.77 -11.27
N GLY A 226 26.11 2.93 -10.50
CA GLY A 226 26.58 1.59 -10.11
C GLY A 226 27.53 1.55 -8.92
N ASP A 227 27.80 2.69 -8.28
CA ASP A 227 28.64 2.73 -7.10
C ASP A 227 27.99 2.05 -5.89
N LEU A 228 28.85 1.43 -5.07
CA LEU A 228 28.47 0.96 -3.75
C LEU A 228 28.37 2.18 -2.82
N LYS A 229 27.16 2.55 -2.45
CA LYS A 229 26.90 3.67 -1.56
C LYS A 229 26.69 3.19 -0.14
N HIS A 230 27.31 3.90 0.80
CA HIS A 230 27.20 3.65 2.23
C HIS A 230 26.30 4.71 2.85
N VAL A 231 25.26 4.27 3.56
CA VAL A 231 24.24 5.17 4.11
C VAL A 231 23.99 4.82 5.56
N ARG A 232 24.05 5.83 6.42
CA ARG A 232 23.80 5.64 7.85
C ARG A 232 22.28 5.54 8.13
N VAL A 233 21.92 4.47 8.82
CA VAL A 233 20.56 4.19 9.29
C VAL A 233 20.61 3.85 10.76
N GLY A 234 20.12 4.74 11.61
CA GLY A 234 20.32 4.58 13.05
C GLY A 234 21.78 4.52 13.43
N ASN A 235 22.18 3.43 14.08
CA ASN A 235 23.55 3.19 14.50
C ASN A 235 24.37 2.29 13.56
N VAL A 236 23.82 1.91 12.40
CA VAL A 236 24.49 1.07 11.41
C VAL A 236 24.71 1.80 10.10
N GLU A 237 25.62 1.30 9.28
CA GLU A 237 25.86 1.77 7.92
C GLU A 237 25.44 0.69 6.93
N ILE A 238 24.44 0.97 6.10
CA ILE A 238 23.94 0.06 5.08
C ILE A 238 24.62 0.36 3.75
N ALA A 239 25.22 -0.67 3.16
CA ALA A 239 25.78 -0.63 1.81
C ALA A 239 24.70 -1.00 0.78
N ALA A 240 24.46 -0.13 -0.20
CA ALA A 240 23.51 -0.33 -1.29
C ALA A 240 24.17 -0.10 -2.65
N LEU A 241 23.87 -0.94 -3.63
CA LEU A 241 24.31 -0.78 -5.01
C LEU A 241 23.24 -0.01 -5.79
N THR A 242 23.47 1.26 -6.16
CA THR A 242 22.44 2.09 -6.78
C THR A 242 23.00 3.27 -7.57
N ASP A 243 22.30 3.63 -8.65
CA ASP A 243 22.56 4.84 -9.45
C ASP A 243 21.90 6.09 -8.87
N LYS A 244 20.99 5.94 -7.89
CA LYS A 244 20.23 7.05 -7.31
C LYS A 244 21.05 7.86 -6.32
N SER A 245 20.74 9.16 -6.17
CA SER A 245 21.27 10.08 -5.17
C SER A 245 20.16 10.97 -4.63
N GLY A 246 20.38 11.60 -3.46
CA GLY A 246 19.38 12.43 -2.79
C GLY A 246 18.38 11.62 -1.96
N PRO A 247 17.20 12.21 -1.66
CA PRO A 247 16.19 11.55 -0.85
C PRO A 247 15.72 10.22 -1.44
N ALA A 248 15.77 9.15 -0.68
CA ALA A 248 15.42 7.81 -1.13
C ALA A 248 14.86 6.94 0.00
N ILE A 249 14.25 5.82 -0.37
CA ILE A 249 13.83 4.76 0.54
C ILE A 249 14.65 3.52 0.24
N LEU A 250 15.39 3.04 1.24
CA LEU A 250 16.00 1.72 1.19
C LEU A 250 15.00 0.68 1.68
N ALA A 251 14.88 -0.43 0.94
CA ALA A 251 14.05 -1.55 1.32
C ALA A 251 14.86 -2.84 1.25
N VAL A 252 14.87 -3.61 2.33
CA VAL A 252 15.56 -4.89 2.42
C VAL A 252 14.52 -5.97 2.69
N PRO A 253 14.28 -6.90 1.72
CA PRO A 253 13.35 -7.99 1.91
C PRO A 253 13.81 -8.87 3.08
N PRO A 254 12.92 -9.22 4.03
CA PRO A 254 13.25 -10.11 5.15
C PRO A 254 13.77 -11.49 4.70
N THR A 255 13.36 -11.96 3.52
CA THR A 255 13.78 -13.22 2.91
C THR A 255 15.22 -13.21 2.38
N ASP A 256 15.77 -12.02 2.14
CA ASP A 256 17.13 -11.85 1.60
C ASP A 256 18.17 -11.68 2.71
N ILE A 257 17.73 -11.69 3.97
CA ILE A 257 18.59 -11.60 5.16
C ILE A 257 18.91 -13.00 5.66
N LEU A 258 20.20 -13.35 5.61
CA LEU A 258 20.72 -14.56 6.23
C LEU A 258 20.84 -14.35 7.74
N VAL A 259 20.44 -15.36 8.49
CA VAL A 259 20.48 -15.36 9.96
C VAL A 259 21.50 -16.40 10.43
N SER A 260 22.39 -16.00 11.34
CA SER A 260 23.41 -16.88 11.94
C SER A 260 23.64 -16.50 13.40
N ARG A 261 24.30 -17.36 14.16
CA ARG A 261 24.70 -17.04 15.55
C ARG A 261 25.90 -16.08 15.61
N GLU A 262 26.82 -16.24 14.67
CA GLU A 262 28.03 -15.46 14.55
C GLU A 262 28.14 -14.83 13.16
N PRO A 263 28.90 -13.73 13.02
CA PRO A 263 29.12 -13.11 11.73
C PRO A 263 29.70 -14.09 10.71
N LEU A 264 29.09 -14.15 9.53
CA LEU A 264 29.54 -15.01 8.43
C LEU A 264 30.58 -14.28 7.56
N THR A 265 31.71 -14.92 7.27
CA THR A 265 32.60 -14.47 6.21
C THR A 265 31.97 -14.84 4.86
N SER A 266 31.47 -13.85 4.13
CA SER A 266 30.75 -14.06 2.89
C SER A 266 30.89 -12.86 1.94
N SER A 267 30.23 -12.92 0.78
CA SER A 267 30.11 -11.78 -0.14
C SER A 267 29.08 -10.72 0.30
N ALA A 268 28.40 -10.91 1.43
CA ALA A 268 27.52 -9.91 2.01
C ALA A 268 28.33 -8.72 2.51
N ARG A 269 27.94 -7.52 2.09
CA ARG A 269 28.58 -6.27 2.56
C ARG A 269 27.91 -5.72 3.81
N ASN A 270 26.66 -6.11 4.05
CA ASN A 270 25.90 -5.75 5.22
C ASN A 270 25.93 -6.94 6.19
N VAL A 271 26.66 -6.80 7.28
CA VAL A 271 26.75 -7.80 8.36
C VAL A 271 26.62 -7.07 9.69
N PHE A 272 25.56 -7.36 10.41
CA PHE A 272 25.23 -6.68 11.66
C PHE A 272 24.96 -7.68 12.76
N CYS A 273 25.54 -7.42 13.94
CA CYS A 273 25.33 -8.24 15.12
C CYS A 273 24.39 -7.54 16.08
N GLY A 274 23.54 -8.31 16.75
CA GLY A 274 22.59 -7.79 17.70
C GLY A 274 21.91 -8.86 18.53
N ARG A 275 20.71 -8.54 19.00
CA ARG A 275 19.90 -9.46 19.81
C ARG A 275 18.50 -9.58 19.24
N VAL A 276 17.95 -10.78 19.27
CA VAL A 276 16.55 -11.04 18.92
C VAL A 276 15.66 -10.32 19.93
N THR A 277 14.75 -9.51 19.43
CA THR A 277 13.74 -8.80 20.22
C THR A 277 12.39 -9.52 20.20
N ARG A 278 12.04 -10.14 19.04
CA ARG A 278 10.76 -10.80 18.86
C ARG A 278 10.83 -11.92 17.84
N LEU A 279 10.04 -12.98 18.07
CA LEU A 279 9.77 -14.07 17.11
C LEU A 279 8.28 -14.13 16.85
N VAL A 280 7.91 -14.23 15.56
CA VAL A 280 6.53 -14.38 15.14
C VAL A 280 6.42 -15.57 14.21
N HIS A 281 5.78 -16.65 14.68
CA HIS A 281 5.50 -17.84 13.88
C HIS A 281 4.34 -17.58 12.95
N GLN A 282 4.50 -17.92 11.67
CA GLN A 282 3.46 -17.83 10.67
C GLN A 282 2.95 -19.21 10.26
N ARG A 283 1.72 -19.26 9.74
CA ARG A 283 1.21 -20.47 9.11
C ARG A 283 2.09 -20.82 7.91
N GLY A 284 2.49 -22.09 7.79
CA GLY A 284 3.38 -22.54 6.72
C GLY A 284 4.85 -22.71 7.14
N GLY A 285 5.16 -22.59 8.46
CA GLY A 285 6.48 -22.92 9.00
C GLY A 285 7.53 -21.82 8.82
N ALA A 286 7.11 -20.60 8.48
CA ALA A 286 7.99 -19.44 8.47
C ALA A 286 8.00 -18.75 9.83
N VAL A 287 9.17 -18.29 10.26
CA VAL A 287 9.38 -17.51 11.49
C VAL A 287 9.99 -16.16 11.13
N HIS A 288 9.31 -15.08 11.50
CA HIS A 288 9.85 -13.74 11.43
C HIS A 288 10.68 -13.47 12.67
N VAL A 289 11.96 -13.23 12.48
CA VAL A 289 12.94 -12.91 13.51
C VAL A 289 13.20 -11.43 13.49
N THR A 290 12.71 -10.71 14.48
CA THR A 290 13.04 -9.29 14.69
C THR A 290 14.23 -9.19 15.61
N ALA A 291 15.23 -8.41 15.23
CA ALA A 291 16.41 -8.17 16.06
C ALA A 291 16.79 -6.68 16.05
N ASP A 292 17.30 -6.23 17.19
CA ASP A 292 18.00 -4.95 17.29
C ASP A 292 19.48 -5.18 16.99
N VAL A 293 19.92 -4.69 15.84
CA VAL A 293 21.32 -4.75 15.39
C VAL A 293 21.95 -3.34 15.31
N GLY A 294 21.41 -2.38 16.05
CA GLY A 294 21.69 -0.95 15.95
C GLY A 294 20.61 -0.20 15.14
N VAL A 295 19.75 -0.95 14.55
CA VAL A 295 18.45 -0.61 13.96
C VAL A 295 17.60 -1.88 14.03
N GLU A 296 16.29 -1.73 14.12
CA GLU A 296 15.40 -2.89 14.10
C GLU A 296 15.33 -3.45 12.67
N LEU A 297 15.70 -4.73 12.51
CA LEU A 297 15.58 -5.50 11.29
C LEU A 297 14.74 -6.75 11.50
N VAL A 298 14.01 -7.13 10.46
CA VAL A 298 13.24 -8.38 10.40
C VAL A 298 13.84 -9.29 9.35
N ALA A 299 14.12 -10.53 9.71
CA ALA A 299 14.50 -11.61 8.80
C ALA A 299 13.43 -12.72 8.80
N VAL A 300 13.36 -13.52 7.75
CA VAL A 300 12.49 -14.69 7.65
C VAL A 300 13.34 -15.94 7.57
N VAL A 301 13.06 -16.90 8.47
CA VAL A 301 13.69 -18.22 8.49
C VAL A 301 12.61 -19.31 8.55
N THR A 302 12.99 -20.56 8.30
CA THR A 302 12.10 -21.70 8.58
C THR A 302 12.06 -22.00 10.07
N GLU A 303 11.01 -22.69 10.51
CA GLU A 303 10.85 -23.09 11.91
C GLU A 303 12.00 -24.02 12.38
N ASP A 304 12.47 -24.90 11.48
CA ASP A 304 13.62 -25.77 11.75
C ASP A 304 14.91 -24.95 11.91
N ALA A 305 15.15 -23.98 11.01
CA ALA A 305 16.33 -23.12 11.12
C ALA A 305 16.28 -22.27 12.43
N ALA A 306 15.12 -21.77 12.80
CA ALA A 306 14.98 -21.03 14.08
C ALA A 306 15.30 -21.89 15.30
N ARG A 307 14.90 -23.19 15.25
CA ARG A 307 15.18 -24.16 16.29
C ARG A 307 16.68 -24.55 16.32
N ASP A 308 17.27 -24.85 15.16
CA ASP A 308 18.69 -25.23 15.05
C ASP A 308 19.62 -24.12 15.50
N LEU A 309 19.26 -22.87 15.19
CA LEU A 309 19.98 -21.69 15.65
C LEU A 309 19.67 -21.34 17.11
N GLY A 310 18.70 -22.01 17.77
CA GLY A 310 18.31 -21.73 19.13
C GLY A 310 17.81 -20.31 19.36
N LEU A 311 17.08 -19.75 18.39
CA LEU A 311 16.62 -18.37 18.44
C LEU A 311 15.52 -18.23 19.49
N THR A 312 15.73 -17.30 20.41
CA THR A 312 14.76 -16.88 21.44
C THR A 312 14.91 -15.39 21.67
N PRO A 313 13.91 -14.69 22.19
CA PRO A 313 14.08 -13.29 22.59
C PRO A 313 15.28 -13.14 23.53
N GLY A 314 16.18 -12.18 23.23
CA GLY A 314 17.44 -11.95 23.95
C GLY A 314 18.65 -12.72 23.42
N SER A 315 18.49 -13.77 22.60
CA SER A 315 19.64 -14.50 22.03
C SER A 315 20.46 -13.62 21.08
N PRO A 316 21.79 -13.81 21.04
CA PRO A 316 22.64 -13.12 20.07
C PRO A 316 22.36 -13.63 18.66
N VAL A 317 22.45 -12.73 17.68
CA VAL A 317 22.20 -13.04 16.28
C VAL A 317 23.07 -12.15 15.38
N ALA A 318 23.49 -12.66 14.24
CA ALA A 318 24.06 -11.90 13.16
C ALA A 318 23.14 -11.97 11.92
N PHE A 319 22.84 -10.81 11.35
CA PHE A 319 22.11 -10.66 10.10
C PHE A 319 23.07 -10.26 8.99
N ALA A 320 23.00 -10.93 7.86
CA ALA A 320 23.85 -10.67 6.72
C ALA A 320 23.03 -10.59 5.43
N PHE A 321 23.27 -9.57 4.59
CA PHE A 321 22.65 -9.45 3.27
C PHE A 321 23.56 -8.72 2.28
N LYS A 322 23.35 -9.01 0.99
CA LYS A 322 24.14 -8.40 -0.08
C LYS A 322 23.71 -6.95 -0.31
N ALA A 323 24.64 -6.10 -0.74
CA ALA A 323 24.32 -4.73 -1.16
C ALA A 323 23.36 -4.70 -2.36
N SER A 324 23.39 -5.73 -3.22
CA SER A 324 22.44 -5.90 -4.34
C SER A 324 21.03 -6.34 -3.93
N ALA A 325 20.84 -6.83 -2.69
CA ALA A 325 19.51 -7.12 -2.14
C ALA A 325 18.78 -5.86 -1.64
N VAL A 326 19.54 -4.77 -1.43
CA VAL A 326 18.98 -3.48 -1.03
C VAL A 326 18.32 -2.83 -2.24
N ARG A 327 16.99 -2.75 -2.21
CA ARG A 327 16.20 -2.02 -3.22
C ARG A 327 16.18 -0.54 -2.84
N VAL A 328 16.31 0.32 -3.85
CA VAL A 328 16.35 1.78 -3.65
C VAL A 328 15.24 2.42 -4.46
N PHE A 329 14.35 3.13 -3.78
CA PHE A 329 13.18 3.77 -4.38
C PHE A 329 13.28 5.29 -4.34
#